data_00ab83d639818bf9102f7637d190c7a5
#
_entry.id   00ab83d639818bf9102f7637d190c7a5
#
_cell.length_a   1.000
_cell.length_b   1.000
_cell.length_c   1.000
_cell.angle_alpha   90.00
_cell.angle_beta   90.00
_cell.angle_gamma   90.00
#
_symmetry.space_group_name_H-M   'P 1'
#
loop_
_entity.id
_entity.type
_entity.pdbx_description
1 polymer ?
#
loop_
_entity_poly.entity_id
_entity_poly.type
_entity_poly.pdbx_seq_one_letter_code
_entity_poly.pdbx_strand_id
1 'polypeptide(L)'
;MSTATETKPLIILGSGMAGYQLAMEIRTRQPGLPLLLITQDAGHFYSKPLLSTALSKNQTPEQLAIASPEDQAQALGIQIITYAQVEKIDPINQEVHLEDQSYSYAKLVLALGAEPQLLPAPPGALHSINDLDDYFVFRRELEGKKKVLVIGGGLVGVEMAQDLLSSGFEVTLVSRSKHLLPNLLP
;
A
#
# COMPACT_ATOMS: atom_id res chain seq x y z
N MET A 1 25.47 -24.35 29.04
CA MET A 1 25.12 -23.26 28.13
C MET A 1 23.72 -23.52 27.67
N SER A 2 22.75 -22.79 28.23
CA SER A 2 21.34 -22.91 27.85
C SER A 2 21.17 -22.23 26.47
N THR A 3 20.87 -23.00 25.44
CA THR A 3 20.42 -22.46 24.14
C THR A 3 19.08 -21.80 24.40
N ALA A 4 19.09 -20.47 24.48
CA ALA A 4 17.84 -19.70 24.43
C ALA A 4 17.13 -20.14 23.14
N THR A 5 15.99 -20.80 23.25
CA THR A 5 15.15 -21.13 22.13
C THR A 5 14.70 -19.79 21.56
N GLU A 6 15.28 -19.38 20.45
CA GLU A 6 14.87 -18.15 19.74
C GLU A 6 13.37 -18.25 19.46
N THR A 7 12.60 -17.37 20.09
CA THR A 7 11.14 -17.38 19.94
C THR A 7 10.83 -16.90 18.51
N LYS A 8 10.30 -17.81 17.68
CA LYS A 8 9.90 -17.47 16.32
C LYS A 8 8.93 -16.28 16.33
N PRO A 9 9.11 -15.28 15.47
CA PRO A 9 8.25 -14.10 15.42
C PRO A 9 6.84 -14.43 14.88
N LEU A 10 5.91 -13.54 15.14
CA LEU A 10 4.73 -13.38 14.30
C LEU A 10 5.15 -12.54 13.10
N ILE A 11 4.91 -13.06 11.89
CA ILE A 11 5.19 -12.35 10.63
C ILE A 11 3.90 -11.74 10.08
N ILE A 12 3.97 -10.47 9.68
CA ILE A 12 2.90 -9.75 8.97
C ILE A 12 3.41 -9.44 7.57
N LEU A 13 2.71 -9.91 6.54
CA LEU A 13 3.01 -9.57 5.15
C LEU A 13 2.13 -8.42 4.70
N GLY A 14 2.76 -7.29 4.40
CA GLY A 14 2.15 -6.04 3.96
C GLY A 14 2.15 -4.94 5.00
N SER A 15 2.63 -3.74 4.60
CA SER A 15 2.75 -2.51 5.40
C SER A 15 1.54 -1.58 5.29
N GLY A 16 0.49 -2.00 4.60
CA GLY A 16 -0.73 -1.21 4.46
C GLY A 16 -1.43 -0.97 5.80
N MET A 17 -2.54 -0.25 5.77
CA MET A 17 -3.32 0.10 6.98
C MET A 17 -3.61 -1.12 7.88
N ALA A 18 -4.00 -2.25 7.28
CA ALA A 18 -4.30 -3.47 8.04
C ALA A 18 -3.05 -4.05 8.74
N GLY A 19 -1.90 -4.06 8.07
CA GLY A 19 -0.64 -4.57 8.62
C GLY A 19 -0.15 -3.73 9.80
N TYR A 20 -0.05 -2.43 9.63
CA TYR A 20 0.40 -1.53 10.70
C TYR A 20 -0.61 -1.44 11.86
N GLN A 21 -1.91 -1.36 11.58
CA GLN A 21 -2.90 -1.35 12.67
C GLN A 21 -2.83 -2.63 13.50
N LEU A 22 -2.66 -3.79 12.86
CA LEU A 22 -2.47 -5.05 13.57
C LEU A 22 -1.18 -5.02 14.41
N ALA A 23 -0.07 -4.55 13.84
CA ALA A 23 1.20 -4.45 14.57
C ALA A 23 1.08 -3.55 15.81
N MET A 24 0.42 -2.39 15.70
CA MET A 24 0.13 -1.47 16.80
C MET A 24 -0.73 -2.13 17.89
N GLU A 25 -1.80 -2.82 17.47
CA GLU A 25 -2.70 -3.51 18.40
C GLU A 25 -2.01 -4.66 19.12
N ILE A 26 -1.20 -5.46 18.42
CA ILE A 26 -0.39 -6.51 19.04
C ILE A 26 0.58 -5.90 20.03
N ARG A 27 1.26 -4.82 19.69
CA ARG A 27 2.24 -4.18 20.57
C ARG A 27 1.58 -3.65 21.85
N THR A 28 0.36 -3.14 21.75
CA THR A 28 -0.43 -2.69 22.89
C THR A 28 -0.81 -3.85 23.82
N ARG A 29 -1.21 -4.99 23.26
CA ARG A 29 -1.70 -6.14 24.04
C ARG A 29 -0.59 -7.08 24.48
N GLN A 30 0.47 -7.20 23.70
CA GLN A 30 1.61 -8.12 23.90
C GLN A 30 2.93 -7.40 23.61
N PRO A 31 3.41 -6.53 24.52
CA PRO A 31 4.58 -5.68 24.27
C PRO A 31 5.87 -6.46 23.94
N GLY A 32 6.01 -7.69 24.44
CA GLY A 32 7.21 -8.52 24.27
C GLY A 32 7.16 -9.50 23.09
N LEU A 33 6.05 -9.58 22.33
CA LEU A 33 5.96 -10.54 21.22
C LEU A 33 6.91 -10.13 20.08
N PRO A 34 7.83 -11.02 19.63
CA PRO A 34 8.63 -10.74 18.45
C PRO A 34 7.76 -10.56 17.21
N LEU A 35 7.90 -9.42 16.53
CA LEU A 35 7.17 -9.09 15.32
C LEU A 35 8.15 -8.79 14.19
N LEU A 36 7.82 -9.32 12.99
CA LEU A 36 8.49 -9.00 11.74
C LEU A 36 7.42 -8.59 10.73
N LEU A 37 7.57 -7.42 10.14
CA LEU A 37 6.75 -6.96 9.03
C LEU A 37 7.57 -7.03 7.74
N ILE A 38 7.02 -7.63 6.69
CA ILE A 38 7.65 -7.73 5.37
C ILE A 38 6.73 -7.11 4.35
N THR A 39 7.26 -6.21 3.52
CA THR A 39 6.48 -5.53 2.48
C THR A 39 7.29 -5.39 1.19
N GLN A 40 6.58 -5.40 0.06
CA GLN A 40 7.19 -5.22 -1.27
C GLN A 40 7.43 -3.76 -1.64
N ASP A 41 6.79 -2.83 -0.94
CA ASP A 41 6.90 -1.38 -1.13
C ASP A 41 7.91 -0.73 -0.17
N ALA A 42 7.96 0.60 -0.17
CA ALA A 42 8.82 1.39 0.70
C ALA A 42 8.47 1.29 2.19
N GLY A 43 7.35 0.68 2.56
CA GLY A 43 6.97 0.45 3.95
C GLY A 43 6.48 1.69 4.71
N HIS A 44 6.16 2.79 4.06
CA HIS A 44 5.61 3.97 4.73
C HIS A 44 4.24 3.69 5.35
N PHE A 45 4.00 4.26 6.53
CA PHE A 45 2.67 4.29 7.12
C PHE A 45 1.91 5.50 6.59
N TYR A 46 0.79 5.28 5.91
CA TYR A 46 -0.07 6.32 5.36
C TYR A 46 -1.52 5.83 5.21
N SER A 47 -2.41 6.79 4.96
CA SER A 47 -3.82 6.49 4.67
C SER A 47 -4.04 6.39 3.17
N LYS A 48 -4.12 5.17 2.63
CA LYS A 48 -4.32 4.90 1.19
C LYS A 48 -5.50 5.66 0.55
N PRO A 49 -6.68 5.82 1.20
CA PRO A 49 -7.77 6.64 0.66
C PRO A 49 -7.40 8.09 0.35
N LEU A 50 -6.38 8.66 1.00
CA LEU A 50 -5.98 10.04 0.73
C LEU A 50 -5.34 10.23 -0.65
N LEU A 51 -4.86 9.17 -1.29
CA LEU A 51 -4.24 9.24 -2.62
C LEU A 51 -5.20 9.80 -3.69
N SER A 52 -6.53 9.55 -3.54
CA SER A 52 -7.54 10.04 -4.49
C SER A 52 -7.98 11.49 -4.27
N THR A 53 -7.49 12.15 -3.19
CA THR A 53 -7.90 13.50 -2.80
C THR A 53 -6.74 14.42 -2.43
N ALA A 54 -5.53 14.04 -2.77
CA ALA A 54 -4.31 14.72 -2.33
C ALA A 54 -3.82 15.80 -3.30
N LEU A 55 -4.17 15.68 -4.60
CA LEU A 55 -3.65 16.56 -5.64
C LEU A 55 -4.17 17.99 -5.49
N SER A 56 -5.47 18.18 -5.28
CA SER A 56 -6.09 19.51 -5.09
C SER A 56 -5.64 20.20 -3.80
N LYS A 57 -5.18 19.42 -2.82
CA LYS A 57 -4.58 19.92 -1.59
C LYS A 57 -3.07 20.18 -1.74
N ASN A 58 -2.52 19.94 -2.93
CA ASN A 58 -1.10 20.03 -3.25
C ASN A 58 -0.20 19.24 -2.28
N GLN A 59 -0.69 18.10 -1.77
CA GLN A 59 0.06 17.22 -0.90
C GLN A 59 1.03 16.37 -1.72
N THR A 60 2.28 16.33 -1.30
CA THR A 60 3.30 15.45 -1.90
C THR A 60 3.22 14.04 -1.29
N PRO A 61 3.84 13.01 -1.91
CA PRO A 61 3.92 11.68 -1.31
C PRO A 61 4.52 11.70 0.10
N GLU A 62 5.57 12.50 0.31
CA GLU A 62 6.23 12.65 1.61
C GLU A 62 5.31 13.27 2.66
N GLN A 63 4.42 14.19 2.25
CA GLN A 63 3.43 14.80 3.15
C GLN A 63 2.25 13.87 3.46
N LEU A 64 2.00 12.88 2.61
CA LEU A 64 1.00 11.83 2.85
C LEU A 64 1.52 10.74 3.76
N ALA A 65 2.83 10.50 3.78
CA ALA A 65 3.46 9.58 4.71
C ALA A 65 3.34 10.12 6.14
N ILE A 66 2.67 9.37 7.00
CA ILE A 66 2.50 9.70 8.42
C ILE A 66 3.78 9.37 9.18
N ALA A 67 4.43 8.26 8.82
CA ALA A 67 5.71 7.85 9.37
C ALA A 67 6.50 7.00 8.38
N SER A 68 7.82 7.06 8.47
CA SER A 68 8.73 6.19 7.74
C SER A 68 8.73 4.76 8.32
N PRO A 69 9.20 3.74 7.58
CA PRO A 69 9.37 2.40 8.13
C PRO A 69 10.34 2.36 9.31
N GLU A 70 11.38 3.21 9.31
CA GLU A 70 12.35 3.33 10.41
C GLU A 70 11.67 3.88 11.67
N ASP A 71 10.87 4.94 11.55
CA ASP A 71 10.11 5.52 12.66
C ASP A 71 9.12 4.50 13.24
N GLN A 72 8.43 3.76 12.36
CA GLN A 72 7.50 2.71 12.79
C GLN A 72 8.23 1.53 13.44
N ALA A 73 9.36 1.12 12.90
CA ALA A 73 10.19 0.05 13.49
C ALA A 73 10.64 0.43 14.90
N GLN A 74 11.10 1.66 15.08
CA GLN A 74 11.52 2.19 16.38
C GLN A 74 10.35 2.32 17.34
N ALA A 75 9.25 2.94 16.92
CA ALA A 75 8.08 3.19 17.77
C ALA A 75 7.42 1.89 18.25
N LEU A 76 7.36 0.89 17.38
CA LEU A 76 6.74 -0.40 17.68
C LEU A 76 7.73 -1.43 18.23
N GLY A 77 9.04 -1.18 18.19
CA GLY A 77 10.06 -2.16 18.56
C GLY A 77 9.95 -3.44 17.72
N ILE A 78 9.80 -3.30 16.39
CA ILE A 78 9.67 -4.40 15.44
C ILE A 78 10.74 -4.32 14.35
N GLN A 79 11.01 -5.42 13.68
CA GLN A 79 11.77 -5.42 12.44
C GLN A 79 10.82 -5.19 11.27
N ILE A 80 11.23 -4.35 10.32
CA ILE A 80 10.52 -4.12 9.05
C ILE A 80 11.50 -4.39 7.91
N ILE A 81 11.09 -5.20 6.95
CA ILE A 81 11.84 -5.48 5.71
C ILE A 81 11.04 -4.90 4.57
N THR A 82 11.60 -3.91 3.92
CA THR A 82 11.00 -3.20 2.79
C THR A 82 11.56 -3.71 1.46
N TYR A 83 10.86 -3.43 0.36
CA TYR A 83 11.23 -3.84 -1.01
C TYR A 83 11.53 -5.34 -1.11
N ALA A 84 10.82 -6.16 -0.31
CA ALA A 84 11.03 -7.59 -0.22
C ALA A 84 9.80 -8.34 -0.76
N GLN A 85 10.01 -9.06 -1.86
CA GLN A 85 9.00 -9.90 -2.46
C GLN A 85 9.00 -11.28 -1.83
N VAL A 86 7.83 -11.72 -1.34
CA VAL A 86 7.64 -13.09 -0.89
C VAL A 86 7.40 -13.98 -2.11
N GLU A 87 8.29 -14.94 -2.32
CA GLU A 87 8.18 -15.89 -3.43
C GLU A 87 7.36 -17.12 -3.06
N LYS A 88 7.49 -17.57 -1.81
CA LYS A 88 6.83 -18.78 -1.34
C LYS A 88 6.51 -18.70 0.15
N ILE A 89 5.38 -19.25 0.52
CA ILE A 89 5.01 -19.56 1.90
C ILE A 89 4.99 -21.08 2.05
N ASP A 90 5.74 -21.58 3.02
CA ASP A 90 5.75 -22.99 3.39
C ASP A 90 5.01 -23.15 4.74
N PRO A 91 3.73 -23.53 4.73
CA PRO A 91 2.95 -23.68 5.97
C PRO A 91 3.31 -24.93 6.76
N ILE A 92 3.95 -25.91 6.14
CA ILE A 92 4.38 -27.15 6.83
C ILE A 92 5.59 -26.89 7.70
N ASN A 93 6.60 -26.21 7.13
CA ASN A 93 7.83 -25.84 7.83
C ASN A 93 7.70 -24.52 8.59
N GLN A 94 6.58 -23.80 8.41
CA GLN A 94 6.33 -22.48 8.95
C GLN A 94 7.42 -21.48 8.53
N GLU A 95 7.62 -21.33 7.22
CA GLU A 95 8.63 -20.46 6.63
C GLU A 95 8.04 -19.57 5.53
N VAL A 96 8.56 -18.34 5.47
CA VAL A 96 8.35 -17.40 4.37
C VAL A 96 9.68 -17.26 3.64
N HIS A 97 9.68 -17.48 2.32
CA HIS A 97 10.85 -17.40 1.47
C HIS A 97 10.83 -16.11 0.67
N LEU A 98 11.92 -15.37 0.76
CA LEU A 98 12.30 -14.27 -0.13
C LEU A 98 13.37 -14.79 -1.10
N GLU A 99 13.80 -13.98 -2.05
CA GLU A 99 14.80 -14.38 -3.07
C GLU A 99 16.05 -15.03 -2.45
N ASP A 100 16.65 -14.39 -1.45
CA ASP A 100 17.91 -14.83 -0.86
C ASP A 100 17.80 -15.31 0.60
N GLN A 101 16.63 -15.22 1.23
CA GLN A 101 16.46 -15.47 2.65
C GLN A 101 15.14 -16.15 2.98
N SER A 102 15.16 -16.91 4.09
CA SER A 102 13.94 -17.53 4.63
C SER A 102 13.75 -17.11 6.08
N TYR A 103 12.52 -16.90 6.47
CA TYR A 103 12.12 -16.49 7.82
C TYR A 103 11.14 -17.49 8.40
N SER A 104 11.54 -18.16 9.50
CA SER A 104 10.61 -19.02 10.24
C SER A 104 9.65 -18.18 11.06
N TYR A 105 8.40 -18.62 11.19
CA TYR A 105 7.38 -17.91 11.96
C TYR A 105 6.65 -18.83 12.95
N ALA A 106 6.16 -18.25 14.05
CA ALA A 106 5.20 -18.89 14.93
C ALA A 106 3.76 -18.73 14.41
N LYS A 107 3.47 -17.55 13.86
CA LYS A 107 2.20 -17.20 13.21
C LYS A 107 2.46 -16.31 12.01
N LEU A 108 1.65 -16.46 10.98
CA LEU A 108 1.71 -15.66 9.76
C LEU A 108 0.37 -14.95 9.53
N VAL A 109 0.43 -13.66 9.23
CA VAL A 109 -0.73 -12.84 8.86
C VAL A 109 -0.53 -12.27 7.47
N LEU A 110 -1.52 -12.42 6.61
CA LEU A 110 -1.55 -11.89 5.26
C LEU A 110 -2.35 -10.59 5.27
N ALA A 111 -1.68 -9.45 5.09
CA ALA A 111 -2.25 -8.11 4.99
C ALA A 111 -1.88 -7.47 3.64
N LEU A 112 -1.92 -8.26 2.57
CA LEU A 112 -1.34 -7.96 1.26
C LEU A 112 -2.08 -6.85 0.50
N GLY A 113 -3.29 -6.48 0.94
CA GLY A 113 -4.12 -5.53 0.19
C GLY A 113 -4.65 -6.15 -1.11
N ALA A 114 -4.71 -5.32 -2.15
CA ALA A 114 -5.14 -5.75 -3.48
C ALA A 114 -4.31 -5.02 -4.56
N GLU A 115 -4.04 -5.72 -5.64
CA GLU A 115 -3.44 -5.15 -6.83
C GLU A 115 -4.51 -4.55 -7.75
N PRO A 116 -4.21 -3.46 -8.45
CA PRO A 116 -5.11 -2.89 -9.42
C PRO A 116 -5.24 -3.80 -10.64
N GLN A 117 -6.44 -3.88 -11.19
CA GLN A 117 -6.66 -4.53 -12.47
C GLN A 117 -6.14 -3.61 -13.59
N LEU A 118 -5.00 -3.94 -14.16
CA LEU A 118 -4.43 -3.19 -15.27
C LEU A 118 -5.20 -3.48 -16.57
N LEU A 119 -5.43 -2.43 -17.34
CA LEU A 119 -5.95 -2.54 -18.70
C LEU A 119 -4.80 -2.66 -19.70
N PRO A 120 -5.00 -3.35 -20.84
CA PRO A 120 -4.03 -3.34 -21.91
C PRO A 120 -3.82 -1.91 -22.42
N ALA A 121 -2.58 -1.42 -22.31
CA ALA A 121 -2.19 -0.09 -22.79
C ALA A 121 -0.73 -0.10 -23.23
N PRO A 122 -0.32 0.79 -24.13
CA PRO A 122 1.10 0.98 -24.43
C PRO A 122 1.87 1.38 -23.16
N PRO A 123 3.16 1.05 -23.05
CA PRO A 123 3.99 1.43 -21.92
C PRO A 123 3.92 2.95 -21.67
N GLY A 124 3.72 3.35 -20.43
CA GLY A 124 3.65 4.76 -20.00
C GLY A 124 2.35 5.49 -20.37
N ALA A 125 1.38 4.83 -21.02
CA ALA A 125 0.11 5.44 -21.37
C ALA A 125 -0.98 5.29 -20.29
N LEU A 126 -0.79 4.37 -19.35
CA LEU A 126 -1.73 4.09 -18.27
C LEU A 126 -0.98 4.10 -16.94
N HIS A 127 -1.50 4.85 -15.98
CA HIS A 127 -1.03 4.89 -14.61
C HIS A 127 -2.14 4.39 -13.69
N SER A 128 -1.82 3.43 -12.84
CA SER A 128 -2.67 3.09 -11.70
C SER A 128 -2.08 3.77 -10.46
N ILE A 129 -2.92 4.12 -9.50
CA ILE A 129 -2.48 4.77 -8.27
C ILE A 129 -2.91 3.88 -7.12
N ASN A 130 -2.01 3.00 -6.72
CA ASN A 130 -2.26 1.99 -5.71
C ASN A 130 -1.49 2.25 -4.41
N ASP A 131 -0.36 2.95 -4.49
CA ASP A 131 0.51 3.27 -3.37
C ASP A 131 1.15 4.66 -3.53
N LEU A 132 2.08 5.01 -2.62
CA LEU A 132 2.77 6.30 -2.65
C LEU A 132 3.74 6.43 -3.82
N ASP A 133 4.37 5.34 -4.24
CA ASP A 133 5.31 5.33 -5.36
C ASP A 133 4.55 5.57 -6.68
N ASP A 134 3.41 4.92 -6.84
CA ASP A 134 2.49 5.19 -7.95
C ASP A 134 2.03 6.65 -7.97
N TYR A 135 1.69 7.21 -6.79
CA TYR A 135 1.25 8.60 -6.68
C TYR A 135 2.39 9.58 -7.00
N PHE A 136 3.63 9.26 -6.61
CA PHE A 136 4.81 10.04 -7.00
C PHE A 136 4.98 10.08 -8.52
N VAL A 137 4.94 8.90 -9.18
CA VAL A 137 5.04 8.80 -10.64
C VAL A 137 3.90 9.55 -11.31
N PHE A 138 2.67 9.37 -10.84
CA PHE A 138 1.48 10.05 -11.36
C PHE A 138 1.62 11.57 -11.30
N ARG A 139 2.05 12.14 -10.17
CA ARG A 139 2.25 13.60 -10.06
C ARG A 139 3.26 14.13 -11.06
N ARG A 140 4.37 13.41 -11.23
CA ARG A 140 5.41 13.79 -12.20
C ARG A 140 4.88 13.74 -13.64
N GLU A 141 4.11 12.72 -13.97
CA GLU A 141 3.54 12.57 -15.31
C GLU A 141 2.44 13.61 -15.62
N LEU A 142 1.84 14.24 -14.62
CA LEU A 142 0.91 15.35 -14.80
C LEU A 142 1.60 16.68 -15.15
N GLU A 143 2.91 16.81 -14.93
CA GLU A 143 3.62 18.06 -15.22
C GLU A 143 3.47 18.44 -16.70
N GLY A 144 3.05 19.69 -16.94
CA GLY A 144 2.82 20.23 -18.29
C GLY A 144 1.59 19.66 -19.01
N LYS A 145 0.85 18.74 -18.42
CA LYS A 145 -0.42 18.22 -18.98
C LYS A 145 -1.56 19.17 -18.62
N LYS A 146 -2.60 19.14 -19.46
CA LYS A 146 -3.84 19.89 -19.22
C LYS A 146 -5.07 18.97 -19.22
N LYS A 147 -4.96 17.82 -19.87
CA LYS A 147 -6.06 16.89 -20.08
C LYS A 147 -5.73 15.54 -19.50
N VAL A 148 -6.67 14.97 -18.75
CA VAL A 148 -6.53 13.65 -18.13
C VAL A 148 -7.74 12.79 -18.45
N LEU A 149 -7.49 11.57 -18.86
CA LEU A 149 -8.52 10.54 -19.02
C LEU A 149 -8.51 9.64 -17.78
N VAL A 150 -9.63 9.59 -17.08
CA VAL A 150 -9.86 8.68 -15.96
C VAL A 150 -10.69 7.49 -16.46
N ILE A 151 -10.20 6.27 -16.24
CA ILE A 151 -10.89 5.04 -16.64
C ILE A 151 -11.41 4.34 -15.38
N GLY A 152 -12.72 4.35 -15.21
CA GLY A 152 -13.41 3.73 -14.08
C GLY A 152 -14.38 4.69 -13.41
N GLY A 153 -15.68 4.39 -13.47
CA GLY A 153 -16.75 5.20 -12.87
C GLY A 153 -17.15 4.74 -11.45
N GLY A 154 -16.29 3.98 -10.76
CA GLY A 154 -16.47 3.62 -9.35
C GLY A 154 -16.06 4.75 -8.41
N LEU A 155 -16.15 4.50 -7.08
CA LEU A 155 -15.89 5.51 -6.04
C LEU A 155 -14.53 6.20 -6.22
N VAL A 156 -13.45 5.42 -6.28
CA VAL A 156 -12.08 5.96 -6.42
C VAL A 156 -11.90 6.75 -7.71
N GLY A 157 -12.44 6.26 -8.83
CA GLY A 157 -12.35 6.97 -10.11
C GLY A 157 -13.08 8.31 -10.11
N VAL A 158 -14.24 8.37 -9.46
CA VAL A 158 -15.01 9.63 -9.33
C VAL A 158 -14.29 10.60 -8.38
N GLU A 159 -13.75 10.13 -7.26
CA GLU A 159 -12.95 10.97 -6.34
C GLU A 159 -11.72 11.53 -7.04
N MET A 160 -10.96 10.69 -7.77
CA MET A 160 -9.79 11.10 -8.53
C MET A 160 -10.15 12.12 -9.62
N ALA A 161 -11.26 11.90 -10.35
CA ALA A 161 -11.73 12.84 -11.35
C ALA A 161 -12.09 14.20 -10.74
N GLN A 162 -12.73 14.20 -9.57
CA GLN A 162 -13.05 15.42 -8.84
C GLN A 162 -11.81 16.14 -8.33
N ASP A 163 -10.82 15.40 -7.83
CA ASP A 163 -9.56 15.96 -7.34
C ASP A 163 -8.75 16.62 -8.48
N LEU A 164 -8.69 15.95 -9.63
CA LEU A 164 -8.08 16.48 -10.86
C LEU A 164 -8.78 17.74 -11.36
N LEU A 165 -10.12 17.75 -11.41
CA LEU A 165 -10.91 18.93 -11.78
C LEU A 165 -10.61 20.10 -10.83
N SER A 166 -10.60 19.84 -9.53
CA SER A 166 -10.27 20.84 -8.51
C SER A 166 -8.84 21.38 -8.62
N SER A 167 -7.96 20.57 -9.23
CA SER A 167 -6.56 20.95 -9.52
C SER A 167 -6.38 21.68 -10.87
N GLY A 168 -7.46 21.95 -11.60
CA GLY A 168 -7.45 22.73 -12.85
C GLY A 168 -7.23 21.93 -14.12
N PHE A 169 -7.32 20.60 -14.07
CA PHE A 169 -7.24 19.75 -15.25
C PHE A 169 -8.60 19.66 -15.98
N GLU A 170 -8.55 19.51 -17.30
CA GLU A 170 -9.68 19.08 -18.10
C GLU A 170 -9.79 17.55 -18.01
N VAL A 171 -10.86 17.02 -17.43
CA VAL A 171 -11.01 15.61 -17.14
C VAL A 171 -12.07 14.97 -18.00
N THR A 172 -11.73 13.85 -18.63
CA THR A 172 -12.69 12.94 -19.25
C THR A 172 -12.76 11.66 -18.43
N LEU A 173 -13.94 11.28 -17.95
CA LEU A 173 -14.14 10.02 -17.23
C LEU A 173 -14.89 9.03 -18.11
N VAL A 174 -14.34 7.82 -18.26
CA VAL A 174 -14.93 6.72 -19.02
C VAL A 174 -15.32 5.59 -18.09
N SER A 175 -16.54 5.09 -18.21
CA SER A 175 -17.06 3.97 -17.43
C SER A 175 -17.67 2.90 -18.33
N ARG A 176 -17.55 1.64 -17.93
CA ARG A 176 -18.27 0.52 -18.58
C ARG A 176 -19.76 0.55 -18.24
N SER A 177 -20.10 1.06 -17.07
CA SER A 177 -21.48 1.19 -16.61
C SER A 177 -22.16 2.40 -17.24
N LYS A 178 -23.49 2.32 -17.40
CA LYS A 178 -24.29 3.45 -17.91
C LYS A 178 -24.31 4.65 -16.97
N HIS A 179 -24.06 4.42 -15.69
CA HIS A 179 -24.07 5.43 -14.62
C HIS A 179 -22.75 5.43 -13.88
N LEU A 180 -22.38 6.57 -13.31
CA LEU A 180 -21.29 6.66 -12.32
C LEU A 180 -21.78 6.04 -11.01
N LEU A 181 -20.82 5.52 -10.24
CA LEU A 181 -21.10 4.91 -8.93
C LEU A 181 -22.19 3.82 -8.97
N PRO A 182 -22.12 2.85 -9.90
CA PRO A 182 -23.23 1.93 -10.19
C PRO A 182 -23.66 1.07 -9.00
N ASN A 183 -22.78 0.92 -7.99
CA ASN A 183 -23.06 0.15 -6.78
C ASN A 183 -23.54 1.03 -5.60
N LEU A 184 -23.58 2.34 -5.77
CA LEU A 184 -23.91 3.29 -4.71
C LEU A 184 -25.13 4.15 -5.05
N LEU A 185 -25.38 4.39 -6.34
CA LEU A 185 -26.50 5.19 -6.82
C LEU A 185 -27.39 4.34 -7.73
N PRO A 186 -28.71 4.56 -7.70
CA PRO A 186 -29.69 3.86 -8.55
C PRO A 186 -29.54 4.18 -10.03
#